data_a4ec49a79b90e404ccb9d3f209c8c6db
#
_entry.id   a4ec49a79b90e404ccb9d3f209c8c6db
#
_cell.length_a   1.000
_cell.length_b   1.000
_cell.length_c   1.000
_cell.angle_alpha   90.00
_cell.angle_beta   90.00
_cell.angle_gamma   90.00
#
_symmetry.space_group_name_H-M   'P 1'
#
loop_
_entity.id
_entity.type
_entity.pdbx_description
1 polymer ?
#
loop_
_entity_poly.entity_id
_entity_poly.type
_entity_poly.pdbx_seq_one_letter_code
_entity_poly.pdbx_strand_id
1 'polypeptide(L)'
;MRRRLLARAFAMQVLFAAGAVHAHAGQAEPDRSLLADRPARPTPAQPGWLVVVDNWQTLEGGANTARIKQRTTGLYGGGEFDAGAGWRLGGALGATRSRVRIDAADARVDVYSYTAGIYGKKSFDAGPGKLNLLTAASYTWHDIDTRRHFEMPGIARQTLTADFSAYTAQAFSELGYELPLSESATIEPFAGLAVRNVRTRSFSESGGFTALSADAGRIRQTTATLGLRGQTGFALGPTFGRLHATLGWRRAFGDVQPETTLVLDGGSVLTVAGAPIARSAALAGAGLEIAVSRSAVIGLAYGGQYGGGNREHTGSLSLRWAFGSL
;
A
#
# COMPACT_ATOMS: atom_id res chain seq x y z
N MET A 1 -8.58 -33.35 10.49
CA MET A 1 -7.13 -33.23 10.38
C MET A 1 -6.70 -32.24 9.27
N ARG A 2 -7.21 -32.33 8.03
CA ARG A 2 -6.86 -31.44 6.90
C ARG A 2 -7.07 -29.92 7.15
N ARG A 3 -8.14 -29.47 7.84
CA ARG A 3 -8.41 -28.03 8.09
C ARG A 3 -7.38 -27.34 9.00
N ARG A 4 -6.68 -28.07 9.90
CA ARG A 4 -5.68 -27.49 10.82
C ARG A 4 -4.28 -27.38 10.20
N LEU A 5 -4.02 -28.13 9.12
CA LEU A 5 -2.77 -28.09 8.37
C LEU A 5 -2.71 -26.90 7.38
N LEU A 6 -3.87 -26.41 6.94
CA LEU A 6 -4.01 -25.36 5.91
C LEU A 6 -3.70 -23.92 6.39
N ALA A 7 -3.54 -23.74 7.68
CA ALA A 7 -3.15 -22.45 8.26
C ALA A 7 -1.67 -22.04 7.98
N ARG A 8 -0.96 -22.76 7.16
CA ARG A 8 0.50 -22.80 7.09
C ARG A 8 1.14 -22.04 5.93
N ALA A 9 0.40 -21.54 4.94
CA ALA A 9 0.90 -20.70 3.84
C ALA A 9 1.09 -19.21 4.25
N PHE A 10 1.55 -19.00 5.40
CA PHE A 10 1.32 -17.90 6.29
C PHE A 10 2.16 -16.65 6.01
N ALA A 11 3.45 -16.81 5.97
CA ALA A 11 4.40 -15.69 5.91
C ALA A 11 4.37 -14.94 4.57
N MET A 12 4.08 -15.65 3.50
CA MET A 12 4.05 -15.09 2.15
C MET A 12 2.79 -14.25 1.88
N GLN A 13 1.67 -14.54 2.56
CA GLN A 13 0.43 -13.77 2.43
C GLN A 13 0.47 -12.41 3.13
N VAL A 14 1.17 -12.31 4.24
CA VAL A 14 1.36 -11.07 5.00
C VAL A 14 2.04 -10.00 4.15
N LEU A 15 3.00 -10.42 3.33
CA LEU A 15 3.74 -9.52 2.44
C LEU A 15 2.89 -9.01 1.27
N PHE A 16 1.88 -9.77 0.84
CA PHE A 16 0.93 -9.32 -0.17
C PHE A 16 0.07 -8.16 0.33
N ALA A 17 -0.40 -8.25 1.55
CA ALA A 17 -1.23 -7.25 2.15
C ALA A 17 -0.43 -5.97 2.50
N ALA A 18 0.79 -6.09 3.02
CA ALA A 18 1.66 -4.94 3.28
C ALA A 18 1.96 -4.11 2.02
N GLY A 19 1.98 -4.73 0.84
CA GLY A 19 2.24 -4.02 -0.42
C GLY A 19 1.08 -3.17 -0.94
N ALA A 20 -0.17 -3.44 -0.52
CA ALA A 20 -1.31 -2.63 -0.93
C ALA A 20 -1.31 -1.23 -0.29
N VAL A 21 -0.79 -1.10 0.93
CA VAL A 21 -0.64 0.20 1.62
C VAL A 21 0.28 1.15 0.84
N HIS A 22 1.30 0.64 0.17
CA HIS A 22 2.23 1.47 -0.61
C HIS A 22 1.60 2.08 -1.85
N ALA A 23 0.65 1.38 -2.50
CA ALA A 23 -0.07 1.92 -3.65
C ALA A 23 -0.99 3.10 -3.24
N HIS A 24 -1.55 3.06 -2.03
CA HIS A 24 -2.39 4.14 -1.51
C HIS A 24 -1.57 5.36 -1.01
N ALA A 25 -0.38 5.13 -0.46
CA ALA A 25 0.51 6.24 -0.09
C ALA A 25 1.00 7.03 -1.32
N GLY A 26 1.15 6.36 -2.47
CA GLY A 26 1.41 7.03 -3.76
C GLY A 26 0.19 7.79 -4.32
N GLN A 27 -1.04 7.43 -3.90
CA GLN A 27 -2.28 8.13 -4.29
C GLN A 27 -2.64 9.31 -3.38
N ALA A 28 -2.03 9.42 -2.18
CA ALA A 28 -2.13 10.61 -1.35
C ALA A 28 -1.23 11.73 -1.94
N GLU A 29 -1.45 12.04 -3.21
CA GLU A 29 -0.66 13.04 -3.91
C GLU A 29 -1.03 14.45 -3.50
N PRO A 30 -0.06 15.28 -3.14
CA PRO A 30 -0.27 16.67 -2.83
C PRO A 30 -0.58 17.48 -4.10
N ASP A 31 -1.84 17.84 -4.28
CA ASP A 31 -2.20 18.79 -5.32
C ASP A 31 -1.78 20.20 -4.96
N ARG A 32 -1.16 20.87 -5.93
CA ARG A 32 -0.55 22.19 -5.83
C ARG A 32 -1.53 23.35 -5.86
N SER A 33 -2.74 23.17 -6.36
CA SER A 33 -3.60 24.30 -6.66
C SER A 33 -4.04 25.08 -5.42
N LEU A 34 -4.09 24.45 -4.24
CA LEU A 34 -4.37 25.17 -2.98
C LEU A 34 -3.26 26.17 -2.58
N LEU A 35 -2.04 25.96 -3.08
CA LEU A 35 -0.92 26.86 -2.83
C LEU A 35 -0.65 27.82 -4.01
N ALA A 36 -1.26 27.59 -5.19
CA ALA A 36 -0.97 28.29 -6.43
C ALA A 36 -1.84 29.52 -6.69
N ASP A 37 -2.95 29.71 -5.99
CA ASP A 37 -3.92 30.79 -6.26
C ASP A 37 -3.56 32.13 -5.59
N ARG A 38 -2.27 32.48 -5.57
CA ARG A 38 -1.83 33.84 -5.25
C ARG A 38 -0.82 34.34 -6.27
N PRO A 39 -0.92 35.65 -6.66
CA PRO A 39 -0.02 36.22 -7.65
C PRO A 39 1.45 36.09 -7.25
N ALA A 40 2.18 35.58 -8.18
CA ALA A 40 3.60 35.34 -8.28
C ALA A 40 4.52 35.97 -7.21
N ARG A 41 5.16 35.12 -6.41
CA ARG A 41 6.58 35.28 -6.13
C ARG A 41 7.30 34.01 -6.58
N PRO A 42 8.33 34.13 -7.41
CA PRO A 42 9.08 33.00 -7.92
C PRO A 42 10.09 32.57 -6.84
N THR A 43 9.68 31.67 -5.98
CA THR A 43 10.63 30.92 -5.16
C THR A 43 10.31 29.45 -5.33
N PRO A 44 11.28 28.62 -5.74
CA PRO A 44 11.03 27.19 -5.83
C PRO A 44 10.84 26.65 -4.41
N ALA A 45 9.62 26.69 -3.92
CA ALA A 45 9.27 26.05 -2.66
C ALA A 45 9.52 24.55 -2.81
N GLN A 46 10.44 24.02 -2.02
CA GLN A 46 10.66 22.59 -1.88
C GLN A 46 9.60 22.07 -0.92
N PRO A 47 8.51 21.44 -1.40
CA PRO A 47 7.48 20.93 -0.52
C PRO A 47 8.00 19.70 0.22
N GLY A 48 7.90 19.73 1.54
CA GLY A 48 7.97 18.57 2.39
C GLY A 48 6.57 18.01 2.66
N TRP A 49 6.48 16.74 2.92
CA TRP A 49 5.22 16.10 3.28
C TRP A 49 5.42 14.97 4.29
N LEU A 50 4.39 14.73 5.08
CA LEU A 50 4.29 13.64 6.04
C LEU A 50 2.91 13.01 5.93
N VAL A 51 2.81 11.68 5.99
CA VAL A 51 1.54 10.95 5.93
C VAL A 51 1.55 9.85 6.97
N VAL A 52 0.53 9.85 7.84
CA VAL A 52 0.20 8.72 8.71
C VAL A 52 -0.88 7.90 8.02
N VAL A 53 -0.71 6.59 8.00
CA VAL A 53 -1.69 5.67 7.41
C VAL A 53 -2.12 4.61 8.41
N ASP A 54 -3.38 4.24 8.36
CA ASP A 54 -3.93 3.07 9.05
C ASP A 54 -4.78 2.28 8.04
N ASN A 55 -4.43 1.01 7.87
CA ASN A 55 -5.04 0.13 6.87
C ASN A 55 -5.60 -1.13 7.55
N TRP A 56 -6.81 -1.49 7.18
CA TRP A 56 -7.48 -2.72 7.61
C TRP A 56 -7.80 -3.56 6.40
N GLN A 57 -7.33 -4.78 6.39
CA GLN A 57 -7.59 -5.71 5.32
C GLN A 57 -8.19 -7.01 5.85
N THR A 58 -9.17 -7.53 5.12
CA THR A 58 -9.73 -8.85 5.32
C THR A 58 -9.65 -9.61 4.00
N LEU A 59 -9.00 -10.77 4.04
CA LEU A 59 -9.01 -11.75 2.98
C LEU A 59 -9.93 -12.88 3.43
N GLU A 60 -11.04 -13.06 2.73
CA GLU A 60 -11.96 -14.16 3.04
C GLU A 60 -11.30 -15.49 2.67
N GLY A 61 -11.40 -16.43 3.59
CA GLY A 61 -10.95 -17.78 3.33
C GLY A 61 -11.84 -18.49 2.30
N GLY A 62 -11.32 -19.57 1.72
CA GLY A 62 -12.05 -20.49 0.88
C GLY A 62 -12.21 -21.86 1.56
N ALA A 63 -12.63 -22.86 0.78
CA ALA A 63 -12.78 -24.23 1.29
C ALA A 63 -11.50 -24.80 1.93
N ASN A 64 -10.34 -24.35 1.46
CA ASN A 64 -9.02 -24.82 1.88
C ASN A 64 -8.10 -23.70 2.44
N THR A 65 -8.60 -22.49 2.61
CA THR A 65 -7.82 -21.36 3.11
C THR A 65 -8.55 -20.67 4.26
N ALA A 66 -7.80 -20.26 5.29
CA ALA A 66 -8.35 -19.55 6.43
C ALA A 66 -8.59 -18.06 6.10
N ARG A 67 -9.54 -17.45 6.80
CA ARG A 67 -9.72 -16.00 6.79
C ARG A 67 -8.52 -15.33 7.44
N ILE A 68 -8.02 -14.27 6.80
CA ILE A 68 -6.91 -13.46 7.27
C ILE A 68 -7.42 -12.05 7.56
N LYS A 69 -7.08 -11.53 8.73
CA LYS A 69 -7.29 -10.14 9.11
C LYS A 69 -5.94 -9.50 9.34
N GLN A 70 -5.72 -8.37 8.71
CA GLN A 70 -4.50 -7.58 8.86
C GLN A 70 -4.84 -6.15 9.22
N ARG A 71 -4.05 -5.57 10.11
CA ARG A 71 -4.00 -4.13 10.35
C ARG A 71 -2.57 -3.65 10.19
N THR A 72 -2.39 -2.61 9.40
CA THR A 72 -1.10 -1.96 9.18
C THR A 72 -1.19 -0.50 9.54
N THR A 73 -0.32 -0.04 10.42
CA THR A 73 -0.13 1.37 10.73
C THR A 73 1.24 1.82 10.26
N GLY A 74 1.35 3.04 9.77
CA GLY A 74 2.63 3.54 9.25
C GLY A 74 2.74 5.04 9.16
N LEU A 75 3.98 5.46 8.99
CA LEU A 75 4.37 6.84 8.77
C LEU A 75 5.27 6.89 7.54
N TYR A 76 4.98 7.83 6.64
CA TYR A 76 5.80 8.13 5.47
C TYR A 76 6.10 9.62 5.45
N GLY A 77 7.31 9.97 5.04
CA GLY A 77 7.71 11.36 4.86
C GLY A 77 8.61 11.50 3.64
N GLY A 78 8.59 12.66 3.03
CA GLY A 78 9.37 12.92 1.84
C GLY A 78 9.46 14.40 1.48
N GLY A 79 10.14 14.64 0.38
CA GLY A 79 10.27 15.98 -0.18
C GLY A 79 10.43 15.93 -1.68
N GLU A 80 10.16 17.06 -2.32
CA GLU A 80 10.25 17.26 -3.76
C GLU A 80 11.11 18.45 -4.09
N PHE A 81 11.70 18.43 -5.27
CA PHE A 81 12.42 19.55 -5.85
C PHE A 81 12.09 19.68 -7.34
N ASP A 82 12.24 20.89 -7.86
CA ASP A 82 12.12 21.16 -9.29
C ASP A 82 13.42 20.72 -10.00
N ALA A 83 13.30 19.77 -10.90
CA ALA A 83 14.44 19.24 -11.67
C ALA A 83 14.58 19.90 -13.05
N GLY A 84 13.80 20.94 -13.32
CA GLY A 84 13.79 21.65 -14.60
C GLY A 84 12.91 20.96 -15.66
N ALA A 85 12.68 21.66 -16.78
CA ALA A 85 11.85 21.20 -17.89
C ALA A 85 10.45 20.69 -17.47
N GLY A 86 9.91 21.23 -16.37
CA GLY A 86 8.59 20.84 -15.83
C GLY A 86 8.58 19.55 -15.02
N TRP A 87 9.72 18.91 -14.80
CA TRP A 87 9.84 17.74 -13.93
C TRP A 87 9.95 18.12 -12.46
N ARG A 88 9.22 17.42 -11.62
CA ARG A 88 9.43 17.41 -10.19
C ARG A 88 9.84 16.01 -9.77
N LEU A 89 10.97 15.96 -9.08
CA LEU A 89 11.50 14.73 -8.54
C LEU A 89 11.40 14.77 -7.02
N GLY A 90 11.18 13.61 -6.41
CA GLY A 90 11.08 13.50 -4.98
C GLY A 90 11.63 12.18 -4.45
N GLY A 91 11.89 12.19 -3.15
CA GLY A 91 12.28 11.02 -2.38
C GLY A 91 11.33 10.82 -1.19
N ALA A 92 11.16 9.58 -0.77
CA ALA A 92 10.32 9.20 0.34
C ALA A 92 10.97 8.11 1.20
N LEU A 93 10.76 8.20 2.51
CA LEU A 93 11.07 7.17 3.49
C LEU A 93 9.81 6.82 4.26
N GLY A 94 9.70 5.58 4.73
CA GLY A 94 8.56 5.16 5.51
C GLY A 94 8.87 3.99 6.44
N ALA A 95 8.10 3.91 7.51
CA ALA A 95 8.11 2.80 8.43
C ALA A 95 6.68 2.36 8.73
N THR A 96 6.41 1.05 8.70
CA THR A 96 5.10 0.48 8.99
C THR A 96 5.21 -0.71 9.92
N ARG A 97 4.15 -0.94 10.68
CA ARG A 97 3.94 -2.17 11.44
C ARG A 97 2.63 -2.82 11.02
N SER A 98 2.70 -4.07 10.61
CA SER A 98 1.54 -4.88 10.27
C SER A 98 1.35 -5.98 11.31
N ARG A 99 0.09 -6.18 11.74
CA ARG A 99 -0.33 -7.31 12.57
C ARG A 99 -1.32 -8.14 11.82
N VAL A 100 -1.02 -9.42 11.70
CA VAL A 100 -1.87 -10.37 11.00
C VAL A 100 -2.35 -11.45 11.94
N ARG A 101 -3.64 -11.76 11.84
CA ARG A 101 -4.29 -12.84 12.57
C ARG A 101 -4.94 -13.79 11.57
N ILE A 102 -4.86 -15.07 11.89
CA ILE A 102 -5.54 -16.11 11.14
C ILE A 102 -6.42 -16.88 12.09
N ASP A 103 -7.71 -16.69 11.90
CA ASP A 103 -8.74 -17.16 12.83
C ASP A 103 -8.72 -18.71 13.02
N ALA A 104 -8.28 -19.49 12.03
CA ALA A 104 -8.31 -20.96 12.07
C ALA A 104 -7.05 -21.63 12.64
N ALA A 105 -6.00 -20.88 12.95
CA ALA A 105 -4.68 -21.45 13.25
C ALA A 105 -4.09 -21.03 14.59
N ASP A 106 -4.77 -20.22 15.37
CA ASP A 106 -4.22 -19.56 16.56
C ASP A 106 -2.79 -19.03 16.32
N ALA A 107 -2.65 -18.31 15.20
CA ALA A 107 -1.38 -17.88 14.73
C ALA A 107 -1.38 -16.37 14.49
N ARG A 108 -0.28 -15.73 14.85
CA ARG A 108 -0.04 -14.30 14.72
C ARG A 108 1.27 -14.05 13.99
N VAL A 109 1.26 -13.00 13.16
CA VAL A 109 2.48 -12.47 12.55
C VAL A 109 2.55 -10.98 12.81
N ASP A 110 3.69 -10.52 13.27
CA ASP A 110 4.07 -9.12 13.32
C ASP A 110 5.11 -8.86 12.21
N VAL A 111 4.92 -7.79 11.42
CA VAL A 111 5.85 -7.39 10.37
C VAL A 111 6.23 -5.93 10.57
N TYR A 112 7.52 -5.67 10.67
CA TYR A 112 8.08 -4.33 10.64
C TYR A 112 8.67 -4.09 9.25
N SER A 113 8.33 -2.96 8.66
CA SER A 113 8.74 -2.67 7.28
C SER A 113 9.32 -1.27 7.18
N TYR A 114 10.43 -1.15 6.45
CA TYR A 114 11.13 0.10 6.19
C TYR A 114 11.22 0.29 4.68
N THR A 115 10.74 1.42 4.20
CA THR A 115 10.64 1.73 2.77
C THR A 115 11.52 2.92 2.42
N ALA A 116 12.22 2.82 1.30
CA ALA A 116 12.82 3.94 0.60
C ALA A 116 12.29 3.98 -0.83
N GLY A 117 11.99 5.17 -1.34
CA GLY A 117 11.43 5.34 -2.67
C GLY A 117 11.81 6.66 -3.30
N ILE A 118 11.71 6.69 -4.61
CA ILE A 118 11.87 7.88 -5.45
C ILE A 118 10.66 8.00 -6.36
N TYR A 119 10.32 9.22 -6.75
CA TYR A 119 9.23 9.47 -7.69
C TYR A 119 9.49 10.69 -8.54
N GLY A 120 8.83 10.73 -9.68
CA GLY A 120 8.87 11.87 -10.61
C GLY A 120 7.48 12.17 -11.13
N LYS A 121 7.19 13.47 -11.28
CA LYS A 121 5.93 14.00 -11.78
C LYS A 121 6.19 15.00 -12.90
N LYS A 122 5.33 14.97 -13.90
CA LYS A 122 5.33 15.98 -14.96
C LYS A 122 3.93 16.18 -15.50
N SER A 123 3.57 17.44 -15.73
CA SER A 123 2.33 17.82 -16.43
C SER A 123 2.66 18.42 -17.78
N PHE A 124 1.87 18.06 -18.78
CA PHE A 124 1.97 18.56 -20.14
C PHE A 124 0.64 19.21 -20.51
N ASP A 125 0.68 20.39 -21.10
CA ASP A 125 -0.52 20.99 -21.66
C ASP A 125 -0.98 20.17 -22.89
N ALA A 126 -2.24 19.75 -22.91
CA ALA A 126 -2.80 18.89 -23.94
C ALA A 126 -4.24 19.33 -24.27
N GLY A 127 -4.41 20.15 -25.29
CA GLY A 127 -5.69 20.71 -25.69
C GLY A 127 -6.35 21.52 -24.57
N PRO A 128 -7.62 21.22 -24.20
CA PRO A 128 -8.32 21.95 -23.13
C PRO A 128 -7.89 21.54 -21.71
N GLY A 129 -7.06 20.53 -21.56
CA GLY A 129 -6.67 19.96 -20.28
C GLY A 129 -5.16 19.77 -20.13
N LYS A 130 -4.78 18.98 -19.14
CA LYS A 130 -3.39 18.63 -18.84
C LYS A 130 -3.21 17.13 -18.75
N LEU A 131 -2.14 16.63 -19.34
CA LEU A 131 -1.72 15.25 -19.20
C LEU A 131 -0.72 15.15 -18.04
N ASN A 132 -1.09 14.44 -16.99
CA ASN A 132 -0.31 14.28 -15.76
C ASN A 132 0.36 12.91 -15.76
N LEU A 133 1.68 12.88 -15.69
CA LEU A 133 2.48 11.66 -15.55
C LEU A 133 3.06 11.60 -14.14
N LEU A 134 2.83 10.48 -13.46
CA LEU A 134 3.48 10.10 -12.21
C LEU A 134 4.23 8.79 -12.43
N THR A 135 5.47 8.71 -11.98
CA THR A 135 6.24 7.47 -11.94
C THR A 135 6.97 7.36 -10.62
N ALA A 136 7.07 6.15 -10.08
CA ALA A 136 7.72 5.90 -8.81
C ALA A 136 8.40 4.53 -8.79
N ALA A 137 9.45 4.41 -7.97
CA ALA A 137 10.07 3.14 -7.62
C ALA A 137 10.35 3.12 -6.12
N SER A 138 10.17 1.97 -5.48
CA SER A 138 10.44 1.80 -4.06
C SER A 138 11.05 0.44 -3.76
N TYR A 139 11.79 0.41 -2.66
CA TYR A 139 12.32 -0.81 -2.07
C TYR A 139 11.95 -0.85 -0.59
N THR A 140 11.43 -1.98 -0.14
CA THR A 140 10.99 -2.19 1.25
C THR A 140 11.67 -3.41 1.83
N TRP A 141 12.23 -3.26 3.02
CA TRP A 141 12.74 -4.33 3.87
C TRP A 141 11.64 -4.71 4.86
N HIS A 142 11.48 -6.00 5.12
CA HIS A 142 10.52 -6.53 6.05
C HIS A 142 11.23 -7.46 7.05
N ASP A 143 11.01 -7.20 8.34
CA ASP A 143 11.36 -8.09 9.43
C ASP A 143 10.07 -8.75 9.94
N ILE A 144 10.04 -10.06 9.97
CA ILE A 144 8.83 -10.87 10.14
C ILE A 144 9.00 -11.80 11.32
N ASP A 145 8.17 -11.60 12.34
CA ASP A 145 8.08 -12.44 13.53
C ASP A 145 6.79 -13.27 13.46
N THR A 146 6.91 -14.58 13.55
CA THR A 146 5.76 -15.49 13.52
C THR A 146 5.63 -16.23 14.84
N ARG A 147 4.38 -16.42 15.28
CA ARG A 147 4.06 -17.26 16.43
C ARG A 147 2.79 -18.04 16.16
N ARG A 148 2.84 -19.34 16.33
CA ARG A 148 1.66 -20.19 16.28
C ARG A 148 1.62 -21.18 17.42
N HIS A 149 0.42 -21.58 17.82
CA HIS A 149 0.20 -22.61 18.80
C HIS A 149 -0.31 -23.88 18.15
N PHE A 150 0.19 -25.00 18.64
CA PHE A 150 -0.27 -26.32 18.23
C PHE A 150 -0.75 -27.10 19.46
N GLU A 151 -1.98 -27.57 19.39
CA GLU A 151 -2.59 -28.42 20.43
C GLU A 151 -3.20 -29.65 19.78
N MET A 152 -2.96 -30.81 20.42
CA MET A 152 -3.57 -32.06 20.05
C MET A 152 -3.83 -32.86 21.33
N PRO A 153 -4.96 -33.62 21.45
CA PRO A 153 -5.20 -34.46 22.59
C PRO A 153 -4.04 -35.44 22.85
N GLY A 154 -3.54 -35.47 24.08
CA GLY A 154 -2.41 -36.31 24.47
C GLY A 154 -1.03 -35.72 24.20
N ILE A 155 -0.92 -34.50 23.64
CA ILE A 155 0.34 -33.83 23.36
C ILE A 155 0.33 -32.48 24.07
N ALA A 156 1.42 -32.16 24.76
CA ALA A 156 1.59 -30.87 25.37
C ALA A 156 1.51 -29.74 24.32
N ARG A 157 0.89 -28.60 24.68
CA ARG A 157 0.80 -27.41 23.84
C ARG A 157 2.19 -26.97 23.43
N GLN A 158 2.40 -26.80 22.12
CA GLN A 158 3.65 -26.29 21.56
C GLN A 158 3.46 -24.87 21.09
N THR A 159 4.45 -24.03 21.35
CA THR A 159 4.54 -22.68 20.80
C THR A 159 5.70 -22.66 19.81
N LEU A 160 5.37 -22.40 18.56
CA LEU A 160 6.32 -22.43 17.44
C LEU A 160 6.56 -21.01 16.97
N THR A 161 7.82 -20.64 16.84
CA THR A 161 8.25 -19.28 16.45
C THR A 161 9.25 -19.34 15.32
N ALA A 162 9.23 -18.35 14.44
CA ALA A 162 10.28 -18.12 13.47
C ALA A 162 10.43 -16.62 13.18
N ASP A 163 11.67 -16.22 12.97
CA ASP A 163 12.08 -14.86 12.61
C ASP A 163 12.78 -14.92 11.25
N PHE A 164 12.34 -14.10 10.31
CA PHE A 164 12.95 -14.06 8.97
C PHE A 164 12.68 -12.74 8.28
N SER A 165 13.40 -12.50 7.17
CA SER A 165 13.31 -11.26 6.40
C SER A 165 12.69 -11.49 5.03
N ALA A 166 12.11 -10.43 4.50
CA ALA A 166 11.68 -10.36 3.12
C ALA A 166 11.96 -8.97 2.52
N TYR A 167 11.86 -8.88 1.19
CA TYR A 167 12.14 -7.66 0.45
C TYR A 167 11.08 -7.48 -0.63
N THR A 168 10.61 -6.24 -0.80
CA THR A 168 9.70 -5.87 -1.88
C THR A 168 10.35 -4.80 -2.74
N ALA A 169 10.49 -5.06 -4.03
CA ALA A 169 10.80 -4.04 -5.03
C ALA A 169 9.52 -3.75 -5.84
N GLN A 170 9.20 -2.48 -6.00
CA GLN A 170 8.00 -2.04 -6.72
C GLN A 170 8.35 -0.88 -7.65
N ALA A 171 7.72 -0.88 -8.83
CA ALA A 171 7.68 0.27 -9.73
C ALA A 171 6.23 0.55 -10.13
N PHE A 172 5.92 1.81 -10.31
CA PHE A 172 4.57 2.30 -10.62
C PHE A 172 4.66 3.42 -11.65
N SER A 173 3.67 3.49 -12.54
CA SER A 173 3.46 4.62 -13.44
C SER A 173 1.97 4.84 -13.61
N GLU A 174 1.53 6.11 -13.59
CA GLU A 174 0.15 6.52 -13.82
C GLU A 174 0.14 7.70 -14.79
N LEU A 175 -0.81 7.67 -15.69
CA LEU A 175 -1.11 8.73 -16.64
C LEU A 175 -2.54 9.17 -16.45
N GLY A 176 -2.76 10.45 -16.12
CA GLY A 176 -4.07 11.06 -15.97
C GLY A 176 -4.27 12.17 -16.99
N TYR A 177 -5.51 12.42 -17.40
CA TYR A 177 -5.87 13.55 -18.23
C TYR A 177 -6.84 14.45 -17.48
N GLU A 178 -6.31 15.53 -16.90
CA GLU A 178 -7.09 16.50 -16.14
C GLU A 178 -7.83 17.45 -17.05
N LEU A 179 -9.15 17.50 -16.88
CA LEU A 179 -10.07 18.38 -17.60
C LEU A 179 -10.72 19.35 -16.63
N PRO A 180 -10.65 20.67 -16.86
CA PRO A 180 -11.41 21.65 -16.08
C PRO A 180 -12.91 21.53 -16.41
N LEU A 181 -13.74 21.35 -15.37
CA LEU A 181 -15.20 21.39 -15.48
C LEU A 181 -15.74 22.77 -15.14
N SER A 182 -15.06 23.48 -14.22
CA SER A 182 -15.35 24.84 -13.83
C SER A 182 -14.07 25.51 -13.31
N GLU A 183 -14.15 26.76 -12.85
CA GLU A 183 -13.01 27.44 -12.21
C GLU A 183 -12.48 26.75 -10.96
N SER A 184 -13.32 25.99 -10.26
CA SER A 184 -12.97 25.30 -9.01
C SER A 184 -13.01 23.78 -9.09
N ALA A 185 -13.46 23.17 -10.21
CA ALA A 185 -13.65 21.74 -10.31
C ALA A 185 -12.95 21.15 -11.53
N THR A 186 -12.29 20.00 -11.34
CA THR A 186 -11.68 19.22 -12.41
C THR A 186 -12.09 17.77 -12.34
N ILE A 187 -12.00 17.08 -13.47
CA ILE A 187 -12.18 15.63 -13.59
C ILE A 187 -10.96 15.05 -14.32
N GLU A 188 -10.49 13.90 -13.87
CA GLU A 188 -9.28 13.27 -14.39
C GLU A 188 -9.50 11.77 -14.58
N PRO A 189 -9.83 11.28 -15.78
CA PRO A 189 -9.65 9.88 -16.13
C PRO A 189 -8.16 9.53 -16.06
N PHE A 190 -7.84 8.37 -15.47
CA PHE A 190 -6.46 7.92 -15.34
C PHE A 190 -6.31 6.42 -15.58
N ALA A 191 -5.10 6.05 -15.99
CA ALA A 191 -4.65 4.68 -16.13
C ALA A 191 -3.30 4.50 -15.44
N GLY A 192 -3.17 3.45 -14.63
CA GLY A 192 -1.96 3.15 -13.89
C GLY A 192 -1.50 1.71 -14.09
N LEU A 193 -0.20 1.50 -14.00
CA LEU A 193 0.45 0.19 -14.03
C LEU A 193 1.45 0.10 -12.87
N ALA A 194 1.37 -0.97 -12.10
CA ALA A 194 2.35 -1.26 -11.07
C ALA A 194 2.90 -2.67 -11.24
N VAL A 195 4.21 -2.83 -11.05
CA VAL A 195 4.88 -4.12 -11.00
C VAL A 195 5.51 -4.28 -9.63
N ARG A 196 5.32 -5.44 -9.02
CA ARG A 196 5.82 -5.77 -7.70
C ARG A 196 6.51 -7.13 -7.70
N ASN A 197 7.65 -7.19 -7.02
CA ASN A 197 8.42 -8.40 -6.82
C ASN A 197 8.74 -8.53 -5.32
N VAL A 198 8.21 -9.56 -4.70
CA VAL A 198 8.46 -9.91 -3.30
C VAL A 198 9.39 -11.09 -3.25
N ARG A 199 10.41 -11.03 -2.41
CA ARG A 199 11.33 -12.13 -2.14
C ARG A 199 11.35 -12.38 -0.64
N THR A 200 11.05 -13.61 -0.24
CA THR A 200 11.12 -14.07 1.15
C THR A 200 12.33 -14.97 1.31
N ARG A 201 13.07 -14.81 2.38
CA ARG A 201 14.16 -15.73 2.74
C ARG A 201 13.59 -17.06 3.26
N SER A 202 14.38 -18.10 3.24
CA SER A 202 14.09 -19.35 3.92
C SER A 202 13.96 -19.12 5.43
N PHE A 203 13.13 -19.92 6.08
CA PHE A 203 13.00 -19.90 7.52
C PHE A 203 12.77 -21.30 8.09
N SER A 204 13.05 -21.45 9.37
CA SER A 204 12.74 -22.64 10.14
C SER A 204 12.10 -22.24 11.47
N GLU A 205 11.00 -22.87 11.83
CA GLU A 205 10.39 -22.70 13.15
C GLU A 205 11.19 -23.44 14.21
N SER A 206 11.12 -22.94 15.43
CA SER A 206 11.62 -23.58 16.64
C SER A 206 10.49 -23.72 17.68
N GLY A 207 10.66 -24.59 18.68
CA GLY A 207 9.74 -24.72 19.81
C GLY A 207 8.89 -25.98 19.85
N GLY A 208 9.18 -27.00 19.02
CA GLY A 208 8.50 -28.29 19.08
C GLY A 208 8.70 -29.16 17.85
N PHE A 209 8.31 -30.43 17.95
CA PHE A 209 8.48 -31.42 16.87
C PHE A 209 7.54 -31.20 15.67
N THR A 210 6.59 -30.28 15.78
CA THR A 210 5.75 -29.86 14.65
C THR A 210 6.31 -28.60 13.96
N ALA A 211 7.57 -28.27 14.20
CA ALA A 211 8.26 -27.17 13.54
C ALA A 211 8.31 -27.35 12.02
N LEU A 212 8.18 -26.25 11.32
CA LEU A 212 8.14 -26.19 9.87
C LEU A 212 9.32 -25.38 9.35
N SER A 213 9.85 -25.79 8.23
CA SER A 213 10.77 -25.00 7.44
C SER A 213 10.20 -24.71 6.07
N ALA A 214 10.62 -23.61 5.49
CA ALA A 214 10.31 -23.23 4.12
C ALA A 214 11.54 -22.69 3.42
N ASP A 215 11.67 -23.01 2.14
CA ASP A 215 12.67 -22.41 1.28
C ASP A 215 12.34 -20.97 0.92
N ALA A 216 13.35 -20.25 0.41
CA ALA A 216 13.19 -18.92 -0.09
C ALA A 216 12.12 -18.88 -1.21
N GLY A 217 11.24 -17.88 -1.14
CA GLY A 217 10.14 -17.72 -2.07
C GLY A 217 10.22 -16.44 -2.89
N ARG A 218 9.55 -16.43 -4.03
CA ARG A 218 9.42 -15.24 -4.88
C ARG A 218 8.01 -15.15 -5.44
N ILE A 219 7.45 -13.93 -5.39
CA ILE A 219 6.14 -13.59 -5.93
C ILE A 219 6.30 -12.40 -6.86
N ARG A 220 5.75 -12.50 -8.05
CA ARG A 220 5.68 -11.41 -9.03
C ARG A 220 4.24 -11.08 -9.33
N GLN A 221 3.90 -9.82 -9.23
CA GLN A 221 2.56 -9.34 -9.51
C GLN A 221 2.63 -8.07 -10.35
N THR A 222 1.74 -7.98 -11.31
CA THR A 222 1.47 -6.77 -12.09
C THR A 222 0.03 -6.36 -11.85
N THR A 223 -0.22 -5.09 -11.62
CA THR A 223 -1.58 -4.54 -11.50
C THR A 223 -1.80 -3.43 -12.50
N ALA A 224 -2.91 -3.48 -13.22
CA ALA A 224 -3.41 -2.39 -14.05
C ALA A 224 -4.62 -1.77 -13.35
N THR A 225 -4.69 -0.45 -13.35
CA THR A 225 -5.78 0.34 -12.77
C THR A 225 -6.31 1.31 -13.81
N LEU A 226 -7.63 1.41 -13.89
CA LEU A 226 -8.33 2.44 -14.65
C LEU A 226 -9.28 3.14 -13.69
N GLY A 227 -9.39 4.45 -13.78
CA GLY A 227 -10.25 5.18 -12.87
C GLY A 227 -10.59 6.59 -13.33
N LEU A 228 -11.38 7.22 -12.50
CA LEU A 228 -11.83 8.59 -12.63
C LEU A 228 -11.62 9.29 -11.30
N ARG A 229 -10.94 10.41 -11.30
CA ARG A 229 -10.74 11.28 -10.16
C ARG A 229 -11.46 12.59 -10.39
N GLY A 230 -12.16 13.08 -9.40
CA GLY A 230 -12.79 14.39 -9.40
C GLY A 230 -12.32 15.19 -8.20
N GLN A 231 -12.16 16.48 -8.38
CA GLN A 231 -11.84 17.38 -7.28
C GLN A 231 -12.56 18.71 -7.42
N THR A 232 -12.84 19.36 -6.29
CA THR A 232 -13.41 20.69 -6.25
C THR A 232 -12.86 21.50 -5.08
N GLY A 233 -12.51 22.76 -5.36
CA GLY A 233 -12.09 23.72 -4.35
C GLY A 233 -13.29 24.44 -3.76
N PHE A 234 -13.20 24.86 -2.51
CA PHE A 234 -14.19 25.68 -1.83
C PHE A 234 -13.52 26.66 -0.86
N ALA A 235 -14.19 27.78 -0.61
CA ALA A 235 -13.74 28.74 0.40
C ALA A 235 -14.37 28.42 1.75
N LEU A 236 -13.58 28.48 2.82
CA LEU A 236 -14.01 28.33 4.21
C LEU A 236 -13.53 29.55 5.01
N GLY A 237 -14.31 30.62 4.97
CA GLY A 237 -13.90 31.92 5.52
C GLY A 237 -12.62 32.44 4.85
N PRO A 238 -11.55 32.76 5.60
CA PRO A 238 -10.29 33.22 5.04
C PRO A 238 -9.39 32.09 4.47
N THR A 239 -9.83 30.84 4.57
CA THR A 239 -9.06 29.65 4.20
C THR A 239 -9.66 28.95 2.99
N PHE A 240 -8.87 28.12 2.32
CA PHE A 240 -9.32 27.32 1.19
C PHE A 240 -9.26 25.85 1.53
N GLY A 241 -10.27 25.13 1.06
CA GLY A 241 -10.34 23.68 1.15
C GLY A 241 -10.52 23.04 -0.22
N ARG A 242 -10.24 21.75 -0.29
CA ARG A 242 -10.48 20.90 -1.47
C ARG A 242 -11.10 19.59 -1.05
N LEU A 243 -12.11 19.18 -1.77
CA LEU A 243 -12.66 17.83 -1.76
C LEU A 243 -12.18 17.10 -2.99
N HIS A 244 -11.81 15.84 -2.84
CA HIS A 244 -11.54 14.95 -3.95
C HIS A 244 -12.22 13.59 -3.75
N ALA A 245 -12.56 12.96 -4.86
CA ALA A 245 -13.10 11.60 -4.88
C ALA A 245 -12.50 10.82 -6.03
N THR A 246 -12.36 9.52 -5.85
CA THR A 246 -11.81 8.61 -6.85
C THR A 246 -12.68 7.37 -6.94
N LEU A 247 -12.98 6.95 -8.17
CA LEU A 247 -13.58 5.67 -8.47
C LEU A 247 -12.69 4.96 -9.48
N GLY A 248 -12.53 3.66 -9.34
CA GLY A 248 -11.66 2.92 -10.25
C GLY A 248 -11.90 1.42 -10.21
N TRP A 249 -11.20 0.77 -11.10
CA TRP A 249 -11.15 -0.67 -11.22
C TRP A 249 -9.71 -1.12 -11.41
N ARG A 250 -9.32 -2.11 -10.63
CA ARG A 250 -7.98 -2.70 -10.64
C ARG A 250 -8.04 -4.14 -11.09
N ARG A 251 -7.09 -4.56 -11.93
CA ARG A 251 -6.87 -5.94 -12.31
C ARG A 251 -5.45 -6.38 -11.97
N ALA A 252 -5.34 -7.53 -11.30
CA ALA A 252 -4.07 -8.14 -10.95
C ALA A 252 -3.75 -9.32 -11.88
N PHE A 253 -2.49 -9.41 -12.27
CA PHE A 253 -1.91 -10.44 -13.13
C PHE A 253 -0.70 -11.06 -12.43
N GLY A 254 -0.31 -12.27 -12.84
CA GLY A 254 0.80 -13.02 -12.27
C GLY A 254 0.38 -13.83 -11.05
N ASP A 255 1.23 -13.86 -10.02
CA ASP A 255 1.07 -14.70 -8.85
C ASP A 255 0.01 -14.13 -7.90
N VAL A 256 -1.27 -14.38 -8.18
CA VAL A 256 -2.40 -13.92 -7.36
C VAL A 256 -2.81 -14.91 -6.28
N GLN A 257 -2.31 -16.14 -6.33
CA GLN A 257 -2.46 -17.14 -5.27
C GLN A 257 -1.08 -17.66 -4.90
N PRO A 258 -0.47 -17.16 -3.81
CA PRO A 258 0.84 -17.60 -3.39
C PRO A 258 0.78 -19.04 -2.92
N GLU A 259 1.75 -19.85 -3.33
CA GLU A 259 1.97 -21.20 -2.86
C GLU A 259 3.30 -21.28 -2.14
N THR A 260 3.36 -22.06 -1.07
CA THR A 260 4.59 -22.29 -0.31
C THR A 260 4.74 -23.77 -0.04
N THR A 261 5.91 -24.29 -0.34
CA THR A 261 6.30 -25.64 0.04
C THR A 261 6.90 -25.61 1.43
N LEU A 262 6.32 -26.39 2.34
CA LEU A 262 6.73 -26.52 3.73
C LEU A 262 7.25 -27.92 3.97
N VAL A 263 8.30 -28.04 4.77
CA VAL A 263 8.86 -29.31 5.19
C VAL A 263 8.67 -29.43 6.70
N LEU A 264 8.10 -30.55 7.14
CA LEU A 264 8.04 -30.92 8.55
C LEU A 264 9.40 -31.46 9.01
N ASP A 265 9.70 -31.35 10.30
CA ASP A 265 10.90 -31.91 10.93
C ASP A 265 10.94 -33.44 10.81
N GLY A 266 10.32 -34.13 10.13
CA GLY A 266 10.35 -35.56 9.76
C GLY A 266 10.48 -35.78 8.24
N GLY A 267 10.80 -34.75 7.44
CA GLY A 267 11.00 -34.83 6.00
C GLY A 267 9.73 -34.86 5.15
N SER A 268 8.53 -34.81 5.76
CA SER A 268 7.27 -34.75 5.00
C SER A 268 7.08 -33.39 4.36
N VAL A 269 6.87 -33.38 3.05
CA VAL A 269 6.68 -32.17 2.24
C VAL A 269 5.19 -31.86 2.09
N LEU A 270 4.81 -30.60 2.27
CA LEU A 270 3.45 -30.11 2.13
C LEU A 270 3.42 -28.81 1.34
N THR A 271 2.76 -28.79 0.20
CA THR A 271 2.48 -27.54 -0.53
C THR A 271 1.16 -26.94 -0.04
N VAL A 272 1.20 -25.69 0.35
CA VAL A 272 0.05 -24.95 0.88
C VAL A 272 -0.19 -23.71 0.05
N ALA A 273 -1.43 -23.59 -0.45
CA ALA A 273 -1.88 -22.38 -1.14
C ALA A 273 -2.38 -21.35 -0.12
N GLY A 274 -1.99 -20.12 -0.37
CA GLY A 274 -2.47 -18.99 0.40
C GLY A 274 -3.84 -18.46 -0.01
N ALA A 275 -4.43 -17.54 0.78
CA ALA A 275 -5.67 -16.87 0.37
C ALA A 275 -5.43 -16.08 -0.92
N PRO A 276 -6.27 -16.29 -1.93
CA PRO A 276 -6.09 -15.61 -3.22
C PRO A 276 -6.33 -14.10 -3.07
N ILE A 277 -5.52 -13.32 -3.75
CA ILE A 277 -5.77 -11.91 -3.96
C ILE A 277 -6.81 -11.77 -5.06
N ALA A 278 -7.75 -10.84 -4.89
CA ALA A 278 -8.74 -10.55 -5.91
C ALA A 278 -8.06 -10.19 -7.25
N ARG A 279 -8.35 -10.97 -8.29
CA ARG A 279 -7.89 -10.66 -9.65
C ARG A 279 -8.50 -9.36 -10.17
N SER A 280 -9.70 -9.02 -9.72
CA SER A 280 -10.41 -7.79 -10.07
C SER A 280 -10.98 -7.17 -8.80
N ALA A 281 -10.83 -5.86 -8.65
CA ALA A 281 -11.32 -5.12 -7.51
C ALA A 281 -11.82 -3.73 -7.93
N ALA A 282 -12.92 -3.30 -7.34
CA ALA A 282 -13.38 -1.92 -7.38
C ALA A 282 -12.58 -1.08 -6.38
N LEU A 283 -12.29 0.15 -6.75
CA LEU A 283 -11.64 1.15 -5.92
C LEU A 283 -12.59 2.31 -5.69
N ALA A 284 -12.67 2.80 -4.46
CA ALA A 284 -13.40 4.01 -4.11
C ALA A 284 -12.60 4.79 -3.06
N GLY A 285 -12.53 6.10 -3.22
CA GLY A 285 -11.83 6.95 -2.28
C GLY A 285 -12.43 8.34 -2.22
N ALA A 286 -12.22 9.01 -1.10
CA ALA A 286 -12.57 10.40 -0.89
C ALA A 286 -11.58 11.06 0.08
N GLY A 287 -11.39 12.36 -0.06
CA GLY A 287 -10.54 13.10 0.86
C GLY A 287 -10.89 14.59 0.89
N LEU A 288 -10.40 15.19 1.95
CA LEU A 288 -10.55 16.61 2.26
C LEU A 288 -9.16 17.18 2.57
N GLU A 289 -8.85 18.30 1.98
CA GLU A 289 -7.65 19.07 2.28
C GLU A 289 -8.04 20.48 2.72
N ILE A 290 -7.34 21.02 3.70
CA ILE A 290 -7.56 22.36 4.22
C ILE A 290 -6.21 23.08 4.36
N ALA A 291 -6.10 24.26 3.81
CA ALA A 291 -4.96 25.15 4.01
C ALA A 291 -5.04 25.72 5.44
N VAL A 292 -4.15 25.29 6.33
CA VAL A 292 -4.09 25.78 7.72
C VAL A 292 -3.18 26.98 7.88
N SER A 293 -2.31 27.24 6.90
CA SER A 293 -1.52 28.46 6.79
C SER A 293 -1.16 28.74 5.33
N ARG A 294 -0.43 29.83 5.08
CA ARG A 294 0.08 30.16 3.74
C ARG A 294 1.06 29.14 3.18
N SER A 295 1.64 28.33 4.03
CA SER A 295 2.68 27.35 3.66
C SER A 295 2.36 25.92 4.09
N ALA A 296 1.18 25.67 4.71
CA ALA A 296 0.84 24.33 5.20
C ALA A 296 -0.60 23.94 4.88
N VAL A 297 -0.76 22.68 4.48
CA VAL A 297 -2.04 22.03 4.18
C VAL A 297 -2.13 20.74 4.96
N ILE A 298 -3.26 20.51 5.62
CA ILE A 298 -3.62 19.24 6.26
C ILE A 298 -4.63 18.52 5.38
N GLY A 299 -4.45 17.22 5.19
CA GLY A 299 -5.35 16.37 4.43
C GLY A 299 -5.84 15.18 5.25
N LEU A 300 -7.09 14.82 5.08
CA LEU A 300 -7.69 13.57 5.56
C LEU A 300 -8.25 12.82 4.36
N ALA A 301 -7.90 11.55 4.21
CA ALA A 301 -8.43 10.75 3.12
C ALA A 301 -8.81 9.34 3.58
N TYR A 302 -9.76 8.78 2.88
CA TYR A 302 -10.19 7.40 3.00
C TYR A 302 -10.18 6.74 1.63
N GLY A 303 -9.69 5.49 1.58
CA GLY A 303 -9.72 4.63 0.41
C GLY A 303 -10.26 3.25 0.74
N GLY A 304 -10.95 2.64 -0.21
CA GLY A 304 -11.45 1.28 -0.12
C GLY A 304 -11.16 0.50 -1.39
N GLN A 305 -10.89 -0.79 -1.23
CA GLN A 305 -10.77 -1.75 -2.31
C GLN A 305 -11.64 -2.97 -2.03
N TYR A 306 -12.42 -3.40 -3.02
CA TYR A 306 -13.41 -4.46 -2.87
C TYR A 306 -13.38 -5.40 -4.08
N GLY A 307 -13.17 -6.69 -3.86
CA GLY A 307 -13.21 -7.68 -4.94
C GLY A 307 -12.81 -9.08 -4.49
N GLY A 308 -13.43 -10.11 -5.06
CA GLY A 308 -13.07 -11.51 -4.86
C GLY A 308 -13.00 -11.98 -3.41
N GLY A 309 -13.86 -11.46 -2.52
CA GLY A 309 -13.82 -11.76 -1.09
C GLY A 309 -12.76 -10.96 -0.31
N ASN A 310 -12.01 -10.07 -0.96
CA ASN A 310 -11.04 -9.21 -0.31
C ASN A 310 -11.64 -7.83 -0.07
N ARG A 311 -11.47 -7.32 1.13
CA ARG A 311 -11.86 -5.97 1.53
C ARG A 311 -10.67 -5.29 2.17
N GLU A 312 -10.41 -4.09 1.71
CA GLU A 312 -9.34 -3.26 2.25
C GLU A 312 -9.87 -1.84 2.47
N HIS A 313 -9.51 -1.25 3.60
CA HIS A 313 -9.88 0.10 4.00
C HIS A 313 -8.62 0.81 4.47
N THR A 314 -8.39 2.00 3.98
CA THR A 314 -7.24 2.82 4.37
C THR A 314 -7.71 4.20 4.79
N GLY A 315 -7.36 4.63 5.98
CA GLY A 315 -7.45 6.01 6.42
C GLY A 315 -6.06 6.65 6.40
N SER A 316 -5.97 7.91 6.03
CA SER A 316 -4.71 8.64 6.08
C SER A 316 -4.90 10.08 6.55
N LEU A 317 -3.92 10.57 7.30
CA LEU A 317 -3.77 11.97 7.68
C LEU A 317 -2.45 12.48 7.11
N SER A 318 -2.50 13.57 6.37
CA SER A 318 -1.34 14.16 5.72
C SER A 318 -1.08 15.59 6.19
N LEU A 319 0.18 15.96 6.24
CA LEU A 319 0.65 17.32 6.41
C LEU A 319 1.62 17.64 5.26
N ARG A 320 1.38 18.73 4.57
CA ARG A 320 2.28 19.27 3.55
C ARG A 320 2.71 20.67 3.94
N TRP A 321 3.96 20.98 3.72
CA TRP A 321 4.48 22.31 3.96
C TRP A 321 5.45 22.71 2.85
N ALA A 322 5.52 24.01 2.59
CA ALA A 322 6.49 24.60 1.69
C ALA A 322 7.50 25.39 2.52
N PHE A 323 8.77 25.09 2.35
CA PHE A 323 9.84 25.94 2.90
C PHE A 323 9.97 27.16 1.98
N GLY A 324 9.50 28.33 2.45
CA GLY A 324 9.83 29.60 1.83
C GLY A 324 11.25 29.95 2.25
N SER A 325 12.11 30.45 1.30
CA SER A 325 13.28 31.22 1.71
C SER A 325 12.82 32.42 2.50
N LEU A 326 13.36 32.60 3.71
CA LEU A 326 13.28 33.83 4.49
C LEU A 326 13.73 35.02 3.68
#